data_36a22d56a7e508123c29eb54b9c39f84
#
_entry.id   36a22d56a7e508123c29eb54b9c39f84
#
_cell.length_a   1.000
_cell.length_b   1.000
_cell.length_c   1.000
_cell.angle_alpha   90.00
_cell.angle_beta   90.00
_cell.angle_gamma   90.00
#
_symmetry.space_group_name_H-M   'P 1'
#
loop_
_entity.id
_entity.type
_entity.pdbx_description
1 polymer ?
#
loop_
_entity_poly.entity_id
_entity_poly.type
_entity_poly.pdbx_seq_one_letter_code
_entity_poly.pdbx_strand_id
1 'polypeptide(L)'
;MSRESREAQTRETTERPKQWKPPSSLPDPLPREGWRHRWVRTAVLGQSDARNVASRHQDGFEPCKWEDYPEVTRALLATGPQTGNIEIGGLMLCRAPVEMVDQRNTHYLKQANDWMKSVDSNFMRENDPRMPLFNDRRTEVQFGKR
;
A
#
# COMPACT_ATOMS: atom_id res chain seq x y z
N MET A 1 36.84 -46.61 10.46
CA MET A 1 36.29 -45.25 10.68
C MET A 1 36.11 -44.58 9.32
N SER A 2 34.89 -44.49 8.86
CA SER A 2 34.55 -43.88 7.56
C SER A 2 34.61 -42.37 7.70
N ARG A 3 35.41 -41.72 6.84
CA ARG A 3 35.61 -40.26 6.82
C ARG A 3 34.44 -39.65 6.10
N GLU A 4 33.56 -38.95 6.82
CA GLU A 4 32.47 -38.20 6.21
C GLU A 4 33.02 -37.23 5.18
N SER A 5 32.39 -37.20 4.00
CA SER A 5 32.84 -36.35 2.90
C SER A 5 32.64 -34.87 3.23
N ARG A 6 33.65 -34.06 2.96
CA ARG A 6 33.66 -32.60 3.20
C ARG A 6 32.49 -31.86 2.52
N GLU A 7 31.89 -32.44 1.51
CA GLU A 7 30.74 -31.87 0.77
C GLU A 7 29.41 -31.96 1.53
N ALA A 8 29.25 -32.94 2.43
CA ALA A 8 28.03 -33.08 3.24
C ALA A 8 27.95 -31.98 4.31
N GLN A 9 29.10 -31.64 4.93
CA GLN A 9 29.17 -30.62 5.98
C GLN A 9 28.93 -29.18 5.46
N THR A 10 29.28 -28.90 4.20
CA THR A 10 29.09 -27.56 3.61
C THR A 10 27.66 -27.30 3.17
N ARG A 11 26.86 -28.35 2.96
CA ARG A 11 25.45 -28.22 2.50
C ARG A 11 24.47 -27.99 3.64
N GLU A 12 24.76 -28.40 4.86
CA GLU A 12 23.89 -28.26 6.02
C GLU A 12 23.83 -26.83 6.57
N THR A 13 24.84 -25.99 6.32
CA THR A 13 24.95 -24.64 6.90
C THR A 13 24.51 -23.51 5.98
N THR A 14 24.22 -23.78 4.70
CA THR A 14 23.79 -22.73 3.77
C THR A 14 22.29 -22.81 3.54
N GLU A 15 21.52 -22.04 4.31
CA GLU A 15 20.11 -21.80 4.01
C GLU A 15 19.99 -21.11 2.65
N ARG A 16 19.60 -21.86 1.64
CA ARG A 16 19.30 -21.30 0.32
C ARG A 16 17.98 -20.57 0.38
N PRO A 17 17.88 -19.36 -0.19
CA PRO A 17 16.59 -18.68 -0.30
C PRO A 17 15.60 -19.60 -1.03
N LYS A 18 14.47 -19.89 -0.37
CA LYS A 18 13.49 -20.89 -0.83
C LYS A 18 12.78 -20.50 -2.12
N GLN A 19 12.78 -19.21 -2.47
CA GLN A 19 12.09 -18.73 -3.66
C GLN A 19 12.70 -17.41 -4.17
N TRP A 20 13.01 -17.35 -5.46
CA TRP A 20 13.37 -16.11 -6.12
C TRP A 20 12.11 -15.22 -6.28
N LYS A 21 12.23 -13.93 -5.94
CA LYS A 21 11.22 -12.91 -6.20
C LYS A 21 11.83 -11.82 -7.07
N PRO A 22 11.09 -11.28 -8.06
CA PRO A 22 11.58 -10.17 -8.86
C PRO A 22 11.86 -8.96 -7.94
N PRO A 23 12.96 -8.23 -8.15
CA PRO A 23 13.27 -7.04 -7.39
C PRO A 23 12.19 -5.98 -7.62
N SER A 24 11.70 -5.36 -6.53
CA SER A 24 10.78 -4.22 -6.60
C SER A 24 11.56 -2.91 -6.64
N SER A 25 11.14 -1.97 -7.48
CA SER A 25 11.69 -0.61 -7.48
C SER A 25 11.34 0.18 -6.22
N LEU A 26 10.24 -0.20 -5.57
CA LEU A 26 9.79 0.35 -4.29
C LEU A 26 9.68 -0.82 -3.30
N PRO A 27 10.65 -0.98 -2.39
CA PRO A 27 10.59 -2.02 -1.39
C PRO A 27 9.49 -1.73 -0.38
N ASP A 28 8.70 -2.75 -0.08
CA ASP A 28 7.72 -2.66 1.00
C ASP A 28 8.44 -2.83 2.35
N PRO A 29 8.20 -1.92 3.32
CA PRO A 29 8.69 -2.08 4.66
C PRO A 29 8.02 -3.29 5.34
N LEU A 30 8.69 -3.90 6.31
CA LEU A 30 8.09 -4.95 7.11
C LEU A 30 6.85 -4.42 7.83
N PRO A 31 5.74 -5.18 7.84
CA PRO A 31 4.54 -4.80 8.56
C PRO A 31 4.84 -4.56 10.04
N ARG A 32 4.43 -3.41 10.56
CA ARG A 32 4.54 -3.08 11.99
C ARG A 32 3.15 -3.00 12.59
N GLU A 33 2.96 -3.65 13.73
CA GLU A 33 1.68 -3.67 14.43
C GLU A 33 1.23 -2.23 14.80
N GLY A 34 -0.04 -1.93 14.55
CA GLY A 34 -0.61 -0.61 14.80
C GLY A 34 -0.28 0.47 13.76
N TRP A 35 0.56 0.16 12.75
CA TRP A 35 0.98 1.13 11.74
C TRP A 35 0.66 0.66 10.33
N ARG A 36 0.20 1.59 9.49
CA ARG A 36 0.03 1.37 8.05
C ARG A 36 0.99 2.25 7.27
N HIS A 37 1.76 1.64 6.37
CA HIS A 37 2.73 2.33 5.54
C HIS A 37 2.13 2.72 4.18
N ARG A 38 2.60 3.84 3.64
CA ARG A 38 2.20 4.33 2.33
C ARG A 38 3.30 5.16 1.69
N TRP A 39 3.53 4.95 0.40
CA TRP A 39 4.35 5.85 -0.41
C TRP A 39 3.54 7.08 -0.80
N VAL A 40 4.05 8.25 -0.47
CA VAL A 40 3.45 9.56 -0.72
C VAL A 40 4.30 10.30 -1.73
N ARG A 41 3.69 10.78 -2.78
CA ARG A 41 4.37 11.52 -3.84
C ARG A 41 4.83 12.89 -3.33
N THR A 42 6.12 13.19 -3.51
CA THR A 42 6.78 14.45 -3.16
C THR A 42 7.09 15.31 -4.37
N ALA A 43 7.24 14.69 -5.55
CA ALA A 43 7.55 15.37 -6.78
C ALA A 43 6.83 14.77 -8.00
N VAL A 44 6.56 15.60 -9.01
CA VAL A 44 6.01 15.22 -10.31
C VAL A 44 6.86 15.86 -11.40
N LEU A 45 7.43 15.06 -12.29
CA LEU A 45 8.28 15.54 -13.40
C LEU A 45 9.39 16.51 -12.93
N GLY A 46 9.99 16.24 -11.77
CA GLY A 46 11.04 17.09 -11.18
C GLY A 46 10.54 18.33 -10.45
N GLN A 47 9.23 18.57 -10.41
CA GLN A 47 8.63 19.67 -9.65
C GLN A 47 8.09 19.17 -8.30
N SER A 48 8.35 19.92 -7.23
CA SER A 48 7.87 19.60 -5.88
C SER A 48 6.35 19.69 -5.78
N ASP A 49 5.72 18.62 -5.21
CA ASP A 49 4.28 18.57 -4.92
C ASP A 49 4.01 18.74 -3.41
N ALA A 50 4.38 19.91 -2.90
CA ALA A 50 4.21 20.27 -1.49
C ALA A 50 2.75 20.18 -1.03
N ARG A 51 1.78 20.43 -1.94
CA ARG A 51 0.34 20.37 -1.63
C ARG A 51 -0.09 18.94 -1.29
N ASN A 52 0.39 17.94 -2.05
CA ASN A 52 0.07 16.55 -1.76
C ASN A 52 0.69 16.10 -0.43
N VAL A 53 1.94 16.49 -0.17
CA VAL A 53 2.62 16.19 1.10
C VAL A 53 1.85 16.80 2.28
N ALA A 54 1.50 18.08 2.21
CA ALA A 54 0.74 18.77 3.26
C ALA A 54 -0.63 18.09 3.51
N SER A 55 -1.34 17.72 2.45
CA SER A 55 -2.62 16.99 2.57
C SER A 55 -2.44 15.64 3.29
N ARG A 56 -1.35 14.90 3.01
CA ARG A 56 -1.09 13.62 3.68
C ARG A 56 -0.70 13.81 5.15
N HIS A 57 0.02 14.87 5.48
CA HIS A 57 0.27 15.23 6.88
C HIS A 57 -1.02 15.54 7.65
N GLN A 58 -1.96 16.27 7.02
CA GLN A 58 -3.28 16.51 7.61
C GLN A 58 -4.09 15.22 7.80
N ASP A 59 -3.91 14.22 6.92
CA ASP A 59 -4.49 12.87 7.05
C ASP A 59 -3.81 12.03 8.17
N GLY A 60 -2.82 12.58 8.88
CA GLY A 60 -2.10 11.90 9.97
C GLY A 60 -0.93 11.03 9.53
N PHE A 61 -0.45 11.18 8.28
CA PHE A 61 0.73 10.47 7.81
C PHE A 61 2.02 11.20 8.23
N GLU A 62 2.93 10.48 8.87
CA GLU A 62 4.25 10.94 9.27
C GLU A 62 5.33 10.33 8.39
N PRO A 63 6.37 11.07 7.99
CA PRO A 63 7.48 10.54 7.23
C PRO A 63 8.29 9.54 8.04
N CYS A 64 8.71 8.45 7.39
CA CYS A 64 9.58 7.43 7.97
C CYS A 64 11.04 7.81 7.77
N LYS A 65 11.87 7.62 8.81
CA LYS A 65 13.31 7.88 8.76
C LYS A 65 14.07 6.61 8.37
N TRP A 66 15.21 6.78 7.71
CA TRP A 66 16.09 5.68 7.34
C TRP A 66 16.57 4.83 8.53
N GLU A 67 16.77 5.48 9.67
CA GLU A 67 17.22 4.83 10.90
C GLU A 67 16.23 3.78 11.42
N ASP A 68 14.94 4.04 11.23
CA ASP A 68 13.86 3.18 11.73
C ASP A 68 13.58 1.98 10.82
N TYR A 69 14.06 1.99 9.56
CA TYR A 69 13.74 0.98 8.53
C TYR A 69 14.98 0.44 7.80
N PRO A 70 15.87 -0.28 8.52
CA PRO A 70 17.10 -0.82 7.94
C PRO A 70 16.84 -1.85 6.83
N GLU A 71 15.67 -2.51 6.83
CA GLU A 71 15.26 -3.45 5.79
C GLU A 71 15.07 -2.77 4.42
N VAL A 72 14.49 -1.57 4.41
CA VAL A 72 14.30 -0.77 3.19
C VAL A 72 15.65 -0.30 2.66
N THR A 73 16.55 0.10 3.56
CA THR A 73 17.91 0.52 3.25
C THR A 73 18.70 -0.58 2.54
N ARG A 74 18.65 -1.82 3.09
CA ARG A 74 19.35 -2.97 2.50
C ARG A 74 18.79 -3.34 1.12
N ALA A 75 17.47 -3.24 0.93
CA ALA A 75 16.85 -3.57 -0.35
C ALA A 75 17.25 -2.62 -1.48
N LEU A 76 17.62 -1.38 -1.16
CA LEU A 76 17.92 -0.35 -2.15
C LEU A 76 19.40 -0.20 -2.47
N LEU A 77 20.32 -0.79 -1.68
CA LEU A 77 21.78 -0.56 -1.79
C LEU A 77 22.06 0.94 -2.02
N ALA A 78 21.51 1.76 -1.17
CA ALA A 78 21.37 3.18 -1.41
C ALA A 78 22.70 3.86 -1.70
N THR A 79 22.79 4.43 -2.85
CA THR A 79 23.85 5.28 -3.34
C THR A 79 23.66 6.68 -2.76
N GLY A 80 24.25 6.96 -1.60
CA GLY A 80 24.25 8.31 -1.04
C GLY A 80 24.02 8.35 0.47
N PRO A 81 24.18 9.53 1.10
CA PRO A 81 23.96 9.71 2.52
C PRO A 81 22.48 9.52 2.85
N GLN A 82 22.18 8.49 3.65
CA GLN A 82 20.85 8.13 4.09
C GLN A 82 20.48 8.88 5.36
N THR A 83 20.43 10.20 5.25
CA THR A 83 20.06 11.08 6.35
C THR A 83 18.68 11.65 6.12
N GLY A 84 17.82 11.55 7.13
CA GLY A 84 16.47 12.11 7.09
C GLY A 84 15.40 11.11 6.65
N ASN A 85 14.44 11.57 5.87
CA ASN A 85 13.28 10.77 5.47
C ASN A 85 13.62 9.82 4.31
N ILE A 86 12.91 8.68 4.27
CA ILE A 86 13.06 7.72 3.17
C ILE A 86 12.34 8.28 1.93
N GLU A 87 13.14 8.71 0.95
CA GLU A 87 12.63 9.23 -0.32
C GLU A 87 13.30 8.55 -1.51
N ILE A 88 12.50 8.10 -2.49
CA ILE A 88 12.94 7.34 -3.65
C ILE A 88 12.15 7.79 -4.85
N GLY A 89 12.84 8.31 -5.87
CA GLY A 89 12.21 8.66 -7.14
C GLY A 89 11.02 9.64 -7.03
N GLY A 90 11.04 10.56 -6.06
CA GLY A 90 9.96 11.50 -5.82
C GLY A 90 8.79 10.90 -5.02
N LEU A 91 9.02 9.78 -4.32
CA LEU A 91 8.09 9.15 -3.40
C LEU A 91 8.72 9.06 -2.02
N MET A 92 8.02 9.51 -1.01
CA MET A 92 8.43 9.47 0.40
C MET A 92 7.64 8.39 1.14
N LEU A 93 8.33 7.55 1.89
CA LEU A 93 7.69 6.56 2.75
C LEU A 93 7.10 7.25 3.98
N CYS A 94 5.80 7.07 4.19
CA CYS A 94 5.09 7.58 5.36
C CYS A 94 4.37 6.45 6.10
N ARG A 95 4.10 6.67 7.38
CA ARG A 95 3.32 5.79 8.24
C ARG A 95 2.18 6.57 8.89
N ALA A 96 1.09 5.89 9.19
CA ALA A 96 -0.01 6.44 9.99
C ALA A 96 -0.56 5.36 10.92
N PRO A 97 -1.15 5.72 12.08
CA PRO A 97 -1.86 4.77 12.93
C PRO A 97 -3.01 4.10 12.15
N VAL A 98 -3.19 2.80 12.34
CA VAL A 98 -4.24 2.02 11.65
C VAL A 98 -5.62 2.60 11.91
N GLU A 99 -5.89 3.03 13.14
CA GLU A 99 -7.17 3.60 13.54
C GLU A 99 -7.53 4.86 12.75
N MET A 100 -6.57 5.75 12.51
CA MET A 100 -6.79 6.97 11.72
C MET A 100 -7.07 6.64 10.25
N VAL A 101 -6.34 5.68 9.70
CA VAL A 101 -6.56 5.23 8.32
C VAL A 101 -7.93 4.59 8.16
N ASP A 102 -8.36 3.78 9.12
CA ASP A 102 -9.66 3.11 9.08
C ASP A 102 -10.82 4.09 9.29
N GLN A 103 -10.69 5.08 10.19
CA GLN A 103 -11.66 6.16 10.34
C GLN A 103 -11.81 6.96 9.04
N ARG A 104 -10.69 7.33 8.41
CA ARG A 104 -10.68 8.02 7.13
C ARG A 104 -11.38 7.20 6.03
N ASN A 105 -11.04 5.93 5.92
CA ASN A 105 -11.65 5.04 4.92
C ASN A 105 -13.16 4.89 5.16
N THR A 106 -13.58 4.73 6.41
CA THR A 106 -14.99 4.66 6.79
C THR A 106 -15.74 5.94 6.43
N HIS A 107 -15.12 7.12 6.66
CA HIS A 107 -15.71 8.40 6.29
C HIS A 107 -15.97 8.50 4.79
N TYR A 108 -14.97 8.21 3.96
CA TYR A 108 -15.13 8.29 2.51
C TYR A 108 -16.06 7.22 1.94
N LEU A 109 -16.05 6.00 2.50
CA LEU A 109 -17.01 4.96 2.13
C LEU A 109 -18.44 5.37 2.45
N LYS A 110 -18.68 5.98 3.63
CA LYS A 110 -19.99 6.51 3.98
C LYS A 110 -20.43 7.60 3.02
N GLN A 111 -19.56 8.56 2.75
CA GLN A 111 -19.84 9.64 1.80
C GLN A 111 -20.19 9.10 0.39
N ALA A 112 -19.40 8.14 -0.12
CA ALA A 112 -19.68 7.53 -1.41
C ALA A 112 -21.03 6.79 -1.42
N ASN A 113 -21.35 6.06 -0.35
CA ASN A 113 -22.63 5.37 -0.21
C ASN A 113 -23.81 6.33 -0.12
N ASP A 114 -23.66 7.47 0.58
CA ASP A 114 -24.70 8.47 0.70
C ASP A 114 -24.96 9.16 -0.66
N TRP A 115 -23.91 9.43 -1.43
CA TRP A 115 -24.06 9.92 -2.81
C TRP A 115 -24.79 8.93 -3.71
N MET A 116 -24.42 7.63 -3.63
CA MET A 116 -25.10 6.59 -4.40
C MET A 116 -26.58 6.48 -4.04
N LYS A 117 -26.92 6.51 -2.75
CA LYS A 117 -28.31 6.50 -2.28
C LYS A 117 -29.07 7.72 -2.79
N SER A 118 -28.44 8.90 -2.82
CA SER A 118 -29.05 10.12 -3.36
C SER A 118 -29.37 9.99 -4.84
N VAL A 119 -28.44 9.45 -5.63
CA VAL A 119 -28.65 9.17 -7.06
C VAL A 119 -29.80 8.17 -7.26
N ASP A 120 -29.79 7.07 -6.51
CA ASP A 120 -30.85 6.05 -6.60
C ASP A 120 -32.21 6.62 -6.19
N SER A 121 -32.27 7.44 -5.16
CA SER A 121 -33.50 8.11 -4.73
C SER A 121 -34.03 9.07 -5.79
N ASN A 122 -33.15 9.84 -6.43
CA ASN A 122 -33.56 10.75 -7.53
C ASN A 122 -34.04 9.96 -8.74
N PHE A 123 -33.34 8.90 -9.12
CA PHE A 123 -33.74 8.02 -10.21
C PHE A 123 -35.12 7.41 -9.98
N MET A 124 -35.39 6.92 -8.76
CA MET A 124 -36.67 6.30 -8.41
C MET A 124 -37.82 7.31 -8.29
N ARG A 125 -37.56 8.63 -8.12
CA ARG A 125 -38.60 9.65 -8.16
C ARG A 125 -39.24 9.80 -9.52
N GLU A 126 -38.49 9.54 -10.59
CA GLU A 126 -38.95 9.64 -12.00
C GLU A 126 -39.64 8.32 -12.45
N ASN A 127 -39.92 7.40 -11.51
CA ASN A 127 -40.53 6.13 -11.81
C ASN A 127 -42.02 6.33 -12.28
N ASP A 128 -42.31 5.99 -13.53
CA ASP A 128 -43.66 5.99 -14.08
C ASP A 128 -44.24 4.57 -13.98
N PRO A 129 -45.47 4.39 -13.46
CA PRO A 129 -46.16 3.10 -13.44
C PRO A 129 -46.27 2.41 -14.81
N ARG A 130 -46.19 3.18 -15.92
CA ARG A 130 -46.23 2.63 -17.28
C ARG A 130 -44.88 2.08 -17.75
N MET A 131 -43.77 2.57 -17.17
CA MET A 131 -42.41 2.13 -17.45
C MET A 131 -41.64 1.99 -16.11
N PRO A 132 -41.85 0.90 -15.37
CA PRO A 132 -41.23 0.74 -14.06
C PRO A 132 -39.73 0.67 -14.19
N LEU A 133 -39.02 1.45 -13.37
CA LEU A 133 -37.57 1.47 -13.25
C LEU A 133 -37.15 0.46 -12.20
N PHE A 134 -36.15 -0.36 -12.53
CA PHE A 134 -35.59 -1.35 -11.62
C PHE A 134 -34.16 -0.96 -11.27
N ASN A 135 -33.80 -1.01 -9.99
CA ASN A 135 -32.45 -0.75 -9.51
C ASN A 135 -31.84 -2.03 -8.92
N ASP A 136 -31.75 -3.08 -9.75
CA ASP A 136 -31.11 -4.33 -9.37
C ASP A 136 -29.61 -4.25 -9.72
N ARG A 137 -28.78 -4.00 -8.72
CA ARG A 137 -27.32 -4.06 -8.86
C ARG A 137 -26.84 -5.44 -8.48
N ARG A 138 -26.44 -6.22 -9.46
CA ARG A 138 -25.78 -7.53 -9.24
C ARG A 138 -24.36 -7.45 -9.74
N THR A 139 -23.40 -7.63 -8.84
CA THR A 139 -22.00 -7.83 -9.19
C THR A 139 -21.66 -9.28 -8.88
N GLU A 140 -21.50 -10.10 -9.90
CA GLU A 140 -21.10 -11.50 -9.77
C GLU A 140 -19.71 -11.67 -10.41
N VAL A 141 -18.72 -12.05 -9.62
CA VAL A 141 -17.39 -12.38 -10.11
C VAL A 141 -17.24 -13.90 -10.04
N GLN A 142 -17.31 -14.56 -11.19
CA GLN A 142 -17.02 -15.99 -11.29
C GLN A 142 -15.54 -16.19 -11.61
N PHE A 143 -14.77 -16.73 -10.67
CA PHE A 143 -13.44 -17.24 -10.95
C PHE A 143 -13.57 -18.63 -11.55
N GLY A 144 -13.19 -18.76 -12.83
CA GLY A 144 -13.18 -20.06 -13.50
C GLY A 144 -12.31 -21.06 -12.73
N LYS A 145 -12.90 -22.18 -12.31
CA LYS A 145 -12.14 -23.36 -11.87
C LYS A 145 -11.38 -23.89 -13.09
N ARG A 146 -10.05 -23.92 -13.02
CA ARG A 146 -9.20 -24.76 -13.86
C ARG A 146 -9.13 -26.16 -13.29
#